data_dbf8e614660cc59b3b45591f3f30db63
#
_entry.id   dbf8e614660cc59b3b45591f3f30db63
#
_cell.length_a   1.000
_cell.length_b   1.000
_cell.length_c   1.000
_cell.angle_alpha   90.00
_cell.angle_beta   90.00
_cell.angle_gamma   90.00
#
_symmetry.space_group_name_H-M   'P 1'
#
loop_
_entity.id
_entity.type
_entity.pdbx_description
1 polymer ?
#
loop_
_entity_poly.entity_id
_entity_poly.type
_entity_poly.pdbx_seq_one_letter_code
_entity_poly.pdbx_strand_id
1 'polypeptide(L)'
;MATIIPLDAVDPALIEQLLDAAFGEDRRARTAYRIRENCHWLEGLSFAVLDDEDFLAGTIQLWPVALATPDGRGHPLIMVGPVAVLPDLQNEGYGKALMGAALGAVEAMAGDGNAPLPQVMIGDPDYYGRWGFNADHTGNWHCPGPFEQDRLLLRCENPGILPDEGMLGPWAG
;
A
#
# COMPACT_ATOMS: atom_id res chain seq x y z
N MET A 1 -17.39 -5.48 -16.74
CA MET A 1 -17.17 -5.99 -15.36
C MET A 1 -15.68 -6.09 -15.11
N ALA A 2 -15.22 -5.57 -13.98
CA ALA A 2 -13.80 -5.60 -13.63
C ALA A 2 -13.34 -7.01 -13.28
N THR A 3 -12.18 -7.42 -13.77
CA THR A 3 -11.58 -8.72 -13.46
C THR A 3 -10.30 -8.51 -12.66
N ILE A 4 -10.25 -9.07 -11.46
CA ILE A 4 -9.06 -9.01 -10.60
C ILE A 4 -8.17 -10.21 -10.86
N ILE A 5 -6.88 -9.96 -11.08
CA ILE A 5 -5.87 -11.01 -11.28
C ILE A 5 -4.65 -10.72 -10.39
N PRO A 6 -3.82 -11.74 -10.07
CA PRO A 6 -2.56 -11.49 -9.37
C PRO A 6 -1.65 -10.57 -10.17
N LEU A 7 -0.94 -9.70 -9.48
CA LEU A 7 -0.06 -8.73 -10.15
C LEU A 7 1.09 -9.42 -10.89
N ASP A 8 1.59 -10.54 -10.37
CA ASP A 8 2.66 -11.30 -11.00
C ASP A 8 2.25 -11.94 -12.33
N ALA A 9 0.96 -11.97 -12.65
CA ALA A 9 0.47 -12.39 -13.97
C ALA A 9 0.60 -11.31 -15.05
N VAL A 10 0.98 -10.08 -14.68
CA VAL A 10 1.08 -8.94 -15.60
C VAL A 10 2.55 -8.72 -15.96
N ASP A 11 2.83 -8.43 -17.24
CA ASP A 11 4.17 -8.08 -17.70
C ASP A 11 4.66 -6.85 -16.91
N PRO A 12 5.84 -6.92 -16.27
CA PRO A 12 6.39 -5.79 -15.51
C PRO A 12 6.49 -4.49 -16.30
N ALA A 13 6.74 -4.55 -17.60
CA ALA A 13 6.78 -3.37 -18.44
C ALA A 13 5.44 -2.64 -18.49
N LEU A 14 4.34 -3.37 -18.50
CA LEU A 14 3.00 -2.79 -18.50
C LEU A 14 2.68 -2.14 -17.16
N ILE A 15 3.14 -2.72 -16.06
CA ILE A 15 2.98 -2.14 -14.73
C ILE A 15 3.68 -0.79 -14.66
N GLU A 16 4.93 -0.73 -15.13
CA GLU A 16 5.71 0.52 -15.13
C GLU A 16 5.07 1.60 -16.00
N GLN A 17 4.56 1.24 -17.17
CA GLN A 17 3.87 2.17 -18.05
C GLN A 17 2.60 2.73 -17.38
N LEU A 18 1.84 1.87 -16.69
CA LEU A 18 0.65 2.30 -15.96
C LEU A 18 1.00 3.28 -14.85
N LEU A 19 2.04 2.99 -14.07
CA LEU A 19 2.47 3.85 -12.97
C LEU A 19 2.97 5.20 -13.49
N ASP A 20 3.69 5.22 -14.60
CA ASP A 20 4.12 6.46 -15.24
C ASP A 20 2.93 7.29 -15.71
N ALA A 21 1.91 6.64 -16.29
CA ALA A 21 0.70 7.32 -16.74
C ALA A 21 -0.11 7.90 -15.59
N ALA A 22 -0.18 7.19 -14.47
CA ALA A 22 -0.97 7.61 -13.31
C ALA A 22 -0.28 8.66 -12.45
N PHE A 23 1.04 8.59 -12.29
CA PHE A 23 1.78 9.41 -11.32
C PHE A 23 2.92 10.24 -11.91
N GLY A 24 3.28 10.03 -13.17
CA GLY A 24 4.39 10.74 -13.82
C GLY A 24 5.69 9.95 -13.75
N GLU A 25 6.62 10.30 -14.65
CA GLU A 25 7.91 9.61 -14.76
C GLU A 25 8.86 9.91 -13.59
N ASP A 26 8.61 11.02 -12.86
CA ASP A 26 9.39 11.40 -11.68
C ASP A 26 8.89 10.77 -10.38
N ARG A 27 7.94 9.84 -10.46
CA ARG A 27 7.30 9.23 -9.29
C ARG A 27 8.27 8.60 -8.29
N ARG A 28 9.43 8.12 -8.76
CA ARG A 28 10.42 7.45 -7.89
C ARG A 28 11.10 8.39 -6.90
N ALA A 29 10.95 9.70 -7.07
CA ALA A 29 11.44 10.69 -6.11
C ALA A 29 10.56 10.81 -4.87
N ARG A 30 9.36 10.23 -4.88
CA ARG A 30 8.43 10.30 -3.75
C ARG A 30 8.93 9.51 -2.55
N THR A 31 8.60 10.02 -1.36
CA THR A 31 8.99 9.41 -0.08
C THR A 31 8.58 7.94 0.04
N ALA A 32 7.41 7.56 -0.48
CA ALA A 32 6.94 6.18 -0.45
C ALA A 32 7.96 5.20 -1.05
N TYR A 33 8.67 5.58 -2.11
CA TYR A 33 9.67 4.73 -2.73
C TYR A 33 10.90 4.51 -1.84
N ARG A 34 11.22 5.48 -0.97
CA ARG A 34 12.32 5.35 -0.01
C ARG A 34 11.94 4.41 1.14
N ILE A 35 10.69 4.43 1.57
CA ILE A 35 10.20 3.53 2.62
C ILE A 35 10.36 2.07 2.22
N ARG A 36 10.18 1.75 0.94
CA ARG A 36 10.23 0.39 0.41
C ARG A 36 11.44 0.12 -0.47
N GLU A 37 12.50 0.89 -0.27
CA GLU A 37 13.71 0.80 -1.09
C GLU A 37 14.29 -0.61 -1.11
N ASN A 38 14.59 -1.12 -2.30
CA ASN A 38 15.11 -2.47 -2.52
C ASN A 38 14.17 -3.61 -2.11
N CYS A 39 12.90 -3.31 -1.87
CA CYS A 39 11.89 -4.32 -1.62
C CYS A 39 11.22 -4.74 -2.93
N HIS A 40 10.77 -5.99 -2.96
CA HIS A 40 9.85 -6.47 -4.00
C HIS A 40 8.44 -6.48 -3.40
N TRP A 41 7.42 -6.22 -4.23
CA TRP A 41 6.04 -6.29 -3.72
C TRP A 41 5.70 -7.70 -3.24
N LEU A 42 4.76 -7.77 -2.30
CA LEU A 42 4.32 -9.05 -1.73
C LEU A 42 3.41 -9.76 -2.73
N GLU A 43 3.91 -10.86 -3.27
CA GLU A 43 3.12 -11.73 -4.14
C GLU A 43 1.98 -12.33 -3.32
N GLY A 44 0.82 -12.48 -3.95
CA GLY A 44 -0.38 -12.92 -3.24
C GLY A 44 -1.15 -11.81 -2.54
N LEU A 45 -0.55 -10.64 -2.34
CA LEU A 45 -1.22 -9.47 -1.76
C LEU A 45 -1.30 -8.30 -2.74
N SER A 46 -0.71 -8.44 -3.92
CA SER A 46 -0.66 -7.40 -4.95
C SER A 46 -1.45 -7.87 -6.17
N PHE A 47 -2.22 -6.96 -6.76
CA PHE A 47 -3.22 -7.30 -7.77
C PHE A 47 -3.25 -6.31 -8.92
N ALA A 48 -3.80 -6.77 -10.02
CA ALA A 48 -4.16 -5.94 -11.16
C ALA A 48 -5.65 -6.07 -11.42
N VAL A 49 -6.23 -5.06 -12.05
CA VAL A 49 -7.61 -5.11 -12.50
C VAL A 49 -7.65 -4.86 -14.00
N LEU A 50 -8.42 -5.69 -14.69
CA LEU A 50 -8.65 -5.58 -16.12
C LEU A 50 -10.03 -4.99 -16.36
N ASP A 51 -10.17 -4.21 -17.45
CA ASP A 51 -11.47 -3.66 -17.85
C ASP A 51 -12.30 -4.71 -18.59
N ASP A 52 -13.45 -4.31 -19.13
CA ASP A 52 -14.38 -5.19 -19.83
C ASP A 52 -13.78 -5.80 -21.10
N GLU A 53 -12.73 -5.20 -21.64
CA GLU A 53 -12.05 -5.68 -22.86
C GLU A 53 -10.75 -6.41 -22.54
N ASP A 54 -10.53 -6.76 -21.28
CA ASP A 54 -9.34 -7.44 -20.76
C ASP A 54 -8.05 -6.62 -20.89
N PHE A 55 -8.15 -5.29 -20.95
CA PHE A 55 -7.00 -4.40 -20.88
C PHE A 55 -6.70 -4.01 -19.44
N LEU A 56 -5.42 -3.79 -19.14
CA LEU A 56 -4.98 -3.39 -17.82
C LEU A 56 -5.52 -2.00 -17.46
N ALA A 57 -6.36 -1.93 -16.43
CA ALA A 57 -6.99 -0.69 -15.97
C ALA A 57 -6.32 -0.12 -14.74
N GLY A 58 -5.78 -0.97 -13.88
CA GLY A 58 -5.15 -0.52 -12.64
C GLY A 58 -4.35 -1.60 -11.93
N THR A 59 -3.56 -1.17 -10.94
CA THR A 59 -2.77 -2.07 -10.10
C THR A 59 -2.74 -1.60 -8.66
N ILE A 60 -2.51 -2.54 -7.74
CA ILE A 60 -2.21 -2.24 -6.34
C ILE A 60 -1.00 -3.07 -5.92
N GLN A 61 -0.04 -2.44 -5.27
CA GLN A 61 1.16 -3.09 -4.77
C GLN A 61 1.20 -2.99 -3.25
N LEU A 62 1.53 -4.09 -2.59
CA LEU A 62 1.75 -4.15 -1.15
C LEU A 62 3.20 -4.56 -0.89
N TRP A 63 3.83 -3.98 0.15
CA TRP A 63 5.27 -4.08 0.36
C TRP A 63 5.59 -4.45 1.81
N PRO A 64 6.63 -5.25 2.03
CA PRO A 64 7.14 -5.49 3.37
C PRO A 64 7.94 -4.28 3.85
N VAL A 65 7.47 -3.63 4.91
CA VAL A 65 8.15 -2.48 5.50
C VAL A 65 8.23 -2.67 7.01
N ALA A 66 8.96 -1.79 7.69
CA ALA A 66 9.08 -1.84 9.14
C ALA A 66 9.05 -0.44 9.73
N LEU A 67 8.55 -0.36 10.96
CA LEU A 67 8.73 0.80 11.81
C LEU A 67 9.92 0.50 12.72
N ALA A 68 11.01 1.24 12.58
CA ALA A 68 12.21 1.09 13.40
C ALA A 68 12.15 2.08 14.55
N THR A 69 12.25 1.55 15.78
CA THR A 69 12.26 2.37 16.99
C THR A 69 13.69 2.86 17.30
N PRO A 70 13.83 3.90 18.16
CA PRO A 70 15.16 4.41 18.51
C PRO A 70 16.08 3.37 19.14
N ASP A 71 15.54 2.31 19.76
CA ASP A 71 16.32 1.21 20.33
C ASP A 71 16.79 0.19 19.29
N GLY A 72 16.51 0.41 18.00
CA GLY A 72 16.94 -0.45 16.91
C GLY A 72 16.04 -1.62 16.58
N ARG A 73 14.88 -1.73 17.23
CA ARG A 73 13.91 -2.78 16.91
C ARG A 73 13.09 -2.42 15.69
N GLY A 74 12.85 -3.41 14.83
CA GLY A 74 11.95 -3.28 13.68
C GLY A 74 10.62 -3.96 13.95
N HIS A 75 9.53 -3.27 13.64
CA HIS A 75 8.18 -3.81 13.77
C HIS A 75 7.61 -3.98 12.36
N PRO A 76 7.30 -5.22 11.93
CA PRO A 76 6.86 -5.45 10.55
C PRO A 76 5.47 -4.88 10.29
N LEU A 77 5.33 -4.24 9.14
CA LEU A 77 4.09 -3.67 8.65
C LEU A 77 3.97 -3.99 7.16
N ILE A 78 2.78 -3.84 6.62
CA ILE A 78 2.56 -3.91 5.18
C ILE A 78 2.26 -2.51 4.69
N MET A 79 3.07 -2.01 3.74
CA MET A 79 2.78 -0.73 3.10
C MET A 79 1.87 -0.95 1.90
N VAL A 80 0.75 -0.23 1.88
CA VAL A 80 -0.23 -0.27 0.79
C VAL A 80 0.07 0.86 -0.19
N GLY A 81 0.23 0.52 -1.46
CA GLY A 81 0.42 1.48 -2.52
C GLY A 81 1.67 1.24 -3.36
N PRO A 82 1.72 1.82 -4.56
CA PRO A 82 0.70 2.70 -5.11
C PRO A 82 -0.58 1.96 -5.51
N VAL A 83 -1.70 2.64 -5.37
CA VAL A 83 -2.98 2.23 -5.95
C VAL A 83 -3.13 3.07 -7.22
N ALA A 84 -2.97 2.47 -8.37
CA ALA A 84 -2.90 3.16 -9.64
C ALA A 84 -4.05 2.75 -10.55
N VAL A 85 -4.74 3.74 -11.12
CA VAL A 85 -5.77 3.51 -12.13
C VAL A 85 -5.46 4.45 -13.30
N LEU A 86 -5.58 3.95 -14.52
CA LEU A 86 -5.37 4.79 -15.70
C LEU A 86 -6.24 6.06 -15.61
N PRO A 87 -5.69 7.24 -15.98
CA PRO A 87 -6.42 8.51 -15.81
C PRO A 87 -7.81 8.52 -16.44
N ASP A 88 -7.97 7.90 -17.61
CA ASP A 88 -9.26 7.86 -18.30
C ASP A 88 -10.28 6.92 -17.65
N LEU A 89 -9.85 6.07 -16.73
CA LEU A 89 -10.69 5.07 -16.08
C LEU A 89 -10.92 5.35 -14.59
N GLN A 90 -10.47 6.49 -14.09
CA GLN A 90 -10.70 6.89 -12.71
C GLN A 90 -12.18 7.13 -12.44
N ASN A 91 -12.60 6.94 -11.19
CA ASN A 91 -13.99 7.10 -10.72
C ASN A 91 -14.97 6.04 -11.25
N GLU A 92 -14.47 4.92 -11.79
CA GLU A 92 -15.29 3.81 -12.26
C GLU A 92 -15.28 2.59 -11.32
N GLY A 93 -14.69 2.73 -10.13
CA GLY A 93 -14.68 1.68 -9.11
C GLY A 93 -13.48 0.73 -9.19
N TYR A 94 -12.54 0.92 -10.10
CA TYR A 94 -11.36 0.06 -10.21
C TYR A 94 -10.47 0.14 -8.97
N GLY A 95 -10.24 1.35 -8.44
CA GLY A 95 -9.45 1.53 -7.22
C GLY A 95 -10.08 0.84 -6.02
N LYS A 96 -11.40 0.91 -5.89
CA LYS A 96 -12.12 0.23 -4.81
C LYS A 96 -12.03 -1.28 -4.93
N ALA A 97 -12.12 -1.81 -6.15
CA ALA A 97 -11.97 -3.24 -6.39
C ALA A 97 -10.57 -3.73 -5.99
N LEU A 98 -9.54 -2.95 -6.33
CA LEU A 98 -8.16 -3.26 -5.97
C LEU A 98 -7.97 -3.23 -4.45
N MET A 99 -8.47 -2.21 -3.76
CA MET A 99 -8.40 -2.12 -2.30
C MET A 99 -9.09 -3.30 -1.64
N GLY A 100 -10.28 -3.64 -2.08
CA GLY A 100 -11.02 -4.77 -1.54
C GLY A 100 -10.28 -6.09 -1.71
N ALA A 101 -9.69 -6.33 -2.88
CA ALA A 101 -8.92 -7.54 -3.15
C ALA A 101 -7.68 -7.63 -2.25
N ALA A 102 -6.91 -6.55 -2.16
CA ALA A 102 -5.67 -6.53 -1.39
C ALA A 102 -5.93 -6.67 0.11
N LEU A 103 -6.86 -5.91 0.66
CA LEU A 103 -7.16 -5.98 2.09
C LEU A 103 -7.80 -7.32 2.46
N GLY A 104 -8.65 -7.88 1.59
CA GLY A 104 -9.19 -9.22 1.78
C GLY A 104 -8.10 -10.29 1.81
N ALA A 105 -7.09 -10.17 0.94
CA ALA A 105 -5.96 -11.09 0.92
C ALA A 105 -5.10 -10.97 2.18
N VAL A 106 -4.89 -9.76 2.69
CA VAL A 106 -4.17 -9.53 3.95
C VAL A 106 -4.87 -10.24 5.11
N GLU A 107 -6.19 -10.09 5.20
CA GLU A 107 -6.98 -10.73 6.24
C GLU A 107 -6.96 -12.25 6.12
N ALA A 108 -7.05 -12.78 4.90
CA ALA A 108 -7.02 -14.22 4.65
C ALA A 108 -5.67 -14.83 5.01
N MET A 109 -4.58 -14.11 4.77
CA MET A 109 -3.23 -14.57 5.09
C MET A 109 -3.00 -14.74 6.60
N ALA A 110 -3.69 -13.92 7.42
CA ALA A 110 -3.55 -13.99 8.88
C ALA A 110 -4.16 -15.28 9.46
N GLY A 111 -5.18 -15.83 8.79
CA GLY A 111 -5.88 -17.02 9.27
C GLY A 111 -6.92 -16.70 10.35
N ASP A 112 -7.69 -17.73 10.70
CA ASP A 112 -8.78 -17.59 11.67
C ASP A 112 -8.24 -17.27 13.06
N GLY A 113 -8.85 -16.27 13.69
CA GLY A 113 -8.52 -15.90 15.07
C GLY A 113 -7.24 -15.10 15.24
N ASN A 114 -6.54 -14.79 14.16
CA ASN A 114 -5.30 -13.99 14.20
C ASN A 114 -5.54 -12.63 13.59
N ALA A 115 -4.92 -11.59 14.17
CA ALA A 115 -4.93 -10.27 13.58
C ALA A 115 -3.92 -10.20 12.42
N PRO A 116 -4.28 -9.59 11.30
CA PRO A 116 -3.33 -9.37 10.21
C PRO A 116 -2.24 -8.37 10.63
N LEU A 117 -1.10 -8.41 9.93
CA LEU A 117 -0.09 -7.37 10.11
C LEU A 117 -0.71 -6.00 9.84
N PRO A 118 -0.34 -4.98 10.63
CA PRO A 118 -0.87 -3.64 10.40
C PRO A 118 -0.50 -3.13 9.01
N GLN A 119 -1.37 -2.33 8.41
CA GLN A 119 -1.13 -1.74 7.10
C GLN A 119 -0.93 -0.23 7.25
N VAL A 120 0.04 0.29 6.52
CA VAL A 120 0.41 1.71 6.52
C VAL A 120 0.37 2.24 5.09
N MET A 121 0.02 3.51 4.93
CA MET A 121 0.05 4.15 3.62
C MET A 121 0.16 5.67 3.76
N ILE A 122 0.60 6.32 2.68
CA ILE A 122 0.51 7.78 2.55
C ILE A 122 -0.62 8.06 1.57
N GLY A 123 -1.69 8.70 2.04
CA GLY A 123 -2.87 8.93 1.22
C GLY A 123 -3.85 9.91 1.83
N ASP A 124 -4.99 10.05 1.18
CA ASP A 124 -6.05 10.94 1.61
C ASP A 124 -6.91 10.28 2.70
N PRO A 125 -6.91 10.83 3.93
CA PRO A 125 -7.70 10.24 5.02
C PRO A 125 -9.20 10.26 4.75
N ASP A 126 -9.71 11.23 4.00
CA ASP A 126 -11.13 11.29 3.67
C ASP A 126 -11.54 10.15 2.74
N TYR A 127 -10.64 9.74 1.87
CA TYR A 127 -10.90 8.62 0.95
C TYR A 127 -10.64 7.27 1.61
N TYR A 128 -9.46 7.09 2.19
CA TYR A 128 -9.03 5.77 2.72
C TYR A 128 -9.62 5.45 4.09
N GLY A 129 -10.23 6.43 4.76
CA GLY A 129 -10.94 6.20 6.03
C GLY A 129 -12.06 5.18 5.92
N ARG A 130 -12.65 5.02 4.74
CA ARG A 130 -13.71 4.02 4.50
C ARG A 130 -13.25 2.57 4.72
N TRP A 131 -11.94 2.32 4.65
CA TRP A 131 -11.37 1.00 4.92
C TRP A 131 -10.72 0.92 6.31
N GLY A 132 -10.85 1.96 7.12
CA GLY A 132 -10.32 1.98 8.47
C GLY A 132 -8.93 2.59 8.60
N PHE A 133 -8.40 3.22 7.56
CA PHE A 133 -7.13 3.96 7.64
C PHE A 133 -7.34 5.31 8.30
N ASN A 134 -6.48 5.65 9.27
CA ASN A 134 -6.50 6.95 9.93
C ASN A 134 -5.11 7.30 10.47
N ALA A 135 -4.92 8.56 10.86
CA ALA A 135 -3.66 9.09 11.35
C ALA A 135 -3.59 9.21 12.88
N ASP A 136 -4.49 8.56 13.61
CA ASP A 136 -4.62 8.73 15.05
C ASP A 136 -3.38 8.24 15.82
N HIS A 137 -2.67 7.23 15.31
CA HIS A 137 -1.54 6.62 15.99
C HIS A 137 -0.17 7.03 15.41
N THR A 138 -0.15 7.72 14.27
CA THR A 138 1.08 7.97 13.51
C THR A 138 1.74 9.32 13.80
N GLY A 139 1.28 10.06 14.82
CA GLY A 139 1.71 11.43 15.05
C GLY A 139 3.20 11.64 15.26
N ASN A 140 3.90 10.63 15.79
CA ASN A 140 5.34 10.67 16.02
C ASN A 140 6.12 9.66 15.15
N TRP A 141 5.48 9.15 14.11
CA TRP A 141 6.16 8.33 13.12
C TRP A 141 6.78 9.23 12.05
N HIS A 142 7.94 8.82 11.55
CA HIS A 142 8.71 9.56 10.57
C HIS A 142 8.92 8.73 9.30
N CYS A 143 9.17 9.43 8.21
CA CYS A 143 9.49 8.82 6.92
C CYS A 143 10.84 9.31 6.44
N PRO A 144 11.54 8.55 5.57
CA PRO A 144 12.87 8.96 5.06
C PRO A 144 12.75 9.97 3.92
N GLY A 145 11.93 10.99 4.09
CA GLY A 145 11.73 12.06 3.12
C GLY A 145 10.52 12.91 3.50
N PRO A 146 10.18 13.91 2.66
CA PRO A 146 9.05 14.79 2.95
C PRO A 146 7.72 14.04 2.94
N PHE A 147 6.85 14.37 3.89
CA PHE A 147 5.48 13.83 3.95
C PHE A 147 4.62 14.75 4.81
N GLU A 148 3.31 14.62 4.65
CA GLU A 148 2.35 15.31 5.50
C GLU A 148 1.88 14.36 6.60
N GLN A 149 1.97 14.80 7.86
CA GLN A 149 1.71 13.93 9.02
C GLN A 149 0.29 13.37 9.02
N ASP A 150 -0.69 14.15 8.65
CA ASP A 150 -2.09 13.74 8.61
C ASP A 150 -2.42 12.81 7.43
N ARG A 151 -1.49 12.62 6.51
CA ARG A 151 -1.62 11.68 5.39
C ARG A 151 -0.90 10.35 5.62
N LEU A 152 -0.18 10.22 6.72
CA LEU A 152 0.43 8.95 7.11
C LEU A 152 -0.61 8.14 7.88
N LEU A 153 -1.20 7.16 7.22
CA LEU A 153 -2.37 6.44 7.69
C LEU A 153 -2.03 5.02 8.11
N LEU A 154 -2.69 4.56 9.16
CA LEU A 154 -2.53 3.21 9.69
C LEU A 154 -3.90 2.53 9.75
N ARG A 155 -3.93 1.26 9.34
CA ARG A 155 -5.05 0.36 9.53
C ARG A 155 -4.57 -0.79 10.41
N CYS A 156 -5.08 -0.88 11.63
CA CYS A 156 -4.64 -1.87 12.61
C CYS A 156 -5.78 -2.13 13.61
N GLU A 157 -6.04 -3.41 13.90
CA GLU A 157 -7.08 -3.77 14.88
C GLU A 157 -6.73 -3.33 16.28
N ASN A 158 -5.43 -3.36 16.64
CA ASN A 158 -4.97 -2.98 17.96
C ASN A 158 -3.70 -2.11 17.84
N PRO A 159 -3.84 -0.81 17.56
CA PRO A 159 -2.70 0.09 17.41
C PRO A 159 -1.79 0.14 18.65
N GLY A 160 -2.34 -0.17 19.82
CA GLY A 160 -1.57 -0.17 21.07
C GLY A 160 -0.40 -1.15 21.10
N ILE A 161 -0.36 -2.13 20.21
CA ILE A 161 0.77 -3.06 20.11
C ILE A 161 1.97 -2.44 19.38
N LEU A 162 1.76 -1.32 18.69
CA LEU A 162 2.81 -0.64 17.92
C LEU A 162 3.45 0.47 18.74
N PRO A 163 4.74 0.76 18.50
CA PRO A 163 5.41 1.88 19.16
C PRO A 163 4.72 3.22 18.82
N ASP A 164 4.81 4.17 19.76
CA ASP A 164 4.28 5.52 19.54
C ASP A 164 5.17 6.32 18.60
N GLU A 165 6.46 5.99 18.50
CA GLU A 165 7.40 6.70 17.64
C GLU A 165 8.31 5.74 16.88
N GLY A 166 8.81 6.19 15.73
CA GLY A 166 9.73 5.40 14.93
C GLY A 166 9.88 5.98 13.53
N MET A 167 10.73 5.31 12.75
CA MET A 167 11.02 5.66 11.36
C MET A 167 10.61 4.50 10.45
N LEU A 168 9.81 4.79 9.44
CA LEU A 168 9.44 3.80 8.43
C LEU A 168 10.61 3.55 7.47
N GLY A 169 10.77 2.30 7.10
CA GLY A 169 11.79 1.86 6.16
C GLY A 169 11.53 0.45 5.67
N PRO A 170 12.44 -0.10 4.84
CA PRO A 170 12.29 -1.45 4.35
C PRO A 170 12.33 -2.49 5.48
N TRP A 171 11.59 -3.57 5.31
CA TRP A 171 11.72 -4.74 6.18
C TRP A 171 12.82 -5.63 5.63
N ALA A 172 13.90 -5.79 6.39
CA ALA A 172 15.07 -6.55 5.95
C ALA A 172 15.10 -7.99 6.48
N GLY A 173 14.02 -8.44 7.03
CA GLY A 173 13.92 -9.80 7.50
C GLY A 173 13.70 -9.99 8.92
#